data_6eff135f95f0981322a3694824241f61
#
_entry.id   6eff135f95f0981322a3694824241f61
#
_cell.length_a   1.000
_cell.length_b   1.000
_cell.length_c   1.000
_cell.angle_alpha   90.00
_cell.angle_beta   90.00
_cell.angle_gamma   90.00
#
_symmetry.space_group_name_H-M   'P 1'
#
loop_
_entity.id
_entity.type
_entity.pdbx_description
1 polymer ?
#
loop_
_entity_poly.entity_id
_entity_poly.type
_entity_poly.pdbx_seq_one_letter_code
_entity_poly.pdbx_strand_id
1 'polypeptide(L)'
;MSVIENVLAAVRVDVTAPPPSVAVDVAVIVQTVATVDETPEFLDLSLSHPKICAVVGWLDLESDDVRPQLEKYLAHPAGKNLVSIRDLAQDKEDPNWLLRDNVVRNIHRIGEAGLTFDILTRPPQLAAAVEMVKMSPNNSFVLDHISKPYIGKGEMQPWAKQISEIASHENVVVKVSGLFTEANWSDWNHQTFKPYLDHILKSFSPSRMMFGSDWPVCLLAATYTDTINLMEEFTKDFTKSEQELFWAGTVKRVYKLEV
;
A
#
# COMPACT_ATOMS: atom_id res chain seq x y z
N MET A 1 9.80 -23.40 8.14
CA MET A 1 10.26 -22.18 7.44
C MET A 1 9.20 -21.12 7.70
N SER A 2 9.61 -19.96 8.18
CA SER A 2 8.68 -18.82 8.36
C SER A 2 8.15 -18.33 7.00
N VAL A 3 7.05 -17.60 7.02
CA VAL A 3 6.51 -16.96 5.81
C VAL A 3 7.57 -16.08 5.14
N ILE A 4 8.40 -15.40 5.98
CA ILE A 4 9.51 -14.56 5.51
C ILE A 4 10.55 -15.41 4.80
N GLU A 5 10.93 -16.57 5.33
CA GLU A 5 11.88 -17.48 4.67
C GLU A 5 11.36 -17.96 3.32
N ASN A 6 10.06 -18.20 3.17
CA ASN A 6 9.45 -18.57 1.89
C ASN A 6 9.47 -17.43 0.87
N VAL A 7 9.12 -16.21 1.27
CA VAL A 7 9.20 -15.02 0.39
C VAL A 7 10.66 -14.71 0.04
N LEU A 8 11.57 -14.76 1.00
CA LEU A 8 13.02 -14.54 0.80
C LEU A 8 13.66 -15.65 -0.03
N ALA A 9 13.28 -16.91 0.18
CA ALA A 9 13.78 -18.04 -0.61
C ALA A 9 13.32 -17.99 -2.06
N ALA A 10 12.11 -17.53 -2.33
CA ALA A 10 11.58 -17.36 -3.68
C ALA A 10 12.29 -16.26 -4.49
N VAL A 11 12.78 -15.20 -3.80
CA VAL A 11 13.37 -14.01 -4.46
C VAL A 11 14.87 -13.91 -4.22
N ARG A 12 15.49 -14.71 -3.32
CA ARG A 12 16.90 -14.65 -2.90
C ARG A 12 17.37 -13.23 -2.51
N VAL A 13 16.55 -12.48 -1.81
CA VAL A 13 16.84 -11.10 -1.44
C VAL A 13 17.20 -11.00 0.02
N ASP A 14 18.34 -10.39 0.29
CA ASP A 14 18.73 -10.00 1.64
C ASP A 14 17.96 -8.71 2.03
N VAL A 15 16.90 -8.85 2.82
CA VAL A 15 16.09 -7.72 3.32
C VAL A 15 16.86 -6.79 4.25
N THR A 16 18.06 -7.19 4.70
CA THR A 16 18.91 -6.37 5.57
C THR A 16 19.82 -5.42 4.80
N ALA A 17 19.97 -5.62 3.48
CA ALA A 17 20.80 -4.78 2.64
C ALA A 17 19.94 -3.99 1.63
N PRO A 18 19.70 -2.70 1.85
CA PRO A 18 19.18 -1.84 0.78
C PRO A 18 20.19 -1.83 -0.40
N PRO A 19 19.72 -1.66 -1.63
CA PRO A 19 20.63 -1.56 -2.77
C PRO A 19 21.65 -0.43 -2.54
N PRO A 20 22.92 -0.64 -2.93
CA PRO A 20 24.05 0.20 -2.52
C PRO A 20 24.01 1.67 -2.95
N SER A 21 23.01 2.10 -3.71
CA SER A 21 22.95 3.44 -4.30
C SER A 21 21.88 4.37 -3.71
N VAL A 22 20.95 3.88 -2.90
CA VAL A 22 19.86 4.70 -2.35
C VAL A 22 19.77 4.49 -0.84
N ALA A 23 20.03 5.55 -0.08
CA ALA A 23 19.88 5.50 1.38
C ALA A 23 18.38 5.53 1.74
N VAL A 24 17.91 4.47 2.39
CA VAL A 24 16.59 4.42 3.04
C VAL A 24 16.80 4.68 4.53
N ASP A 25 16.18 5.74 5.05
CA ASP A 25 16.27 6.08 6.47
C ASP A 25 15.45 5.09 7.31
N VAL A 26 14.17 4.91 6.94
CA VAL A 26 13.23 3.99 7.59
C VAL A 26 12.30 3.34 6.56
N ALA A 27 11.70 2.22 6.93
CA ALA A 27 10.77 1.47 6.10
C ALA A 27 9.51 1.09 6.87
N VAL A 28 8.39 1.00 6.15
CA VAL A 28 7.16 0.36 6.60
C VAL A 28 7.12 -1.03 6.00
N ILE A 29 7.05 -2.06 6.84
CA ILE A 29 6.84 -3.44 6.38
C ILE A 29 5.34 -3.70 6.20
N VAL A 30 4.99 -4.36 5.11
CA VAL A 30 3.59 -4.51 4.71
C VAL A 30 3.25 -5.97 4.52
N GLN A 31 2.11 -6.40 5.04
CA GLN A 31 1.51 -7.72 4.91
C GLN A 31 1.70 -8.32 3.50
N THR A 32 2.09 -9.58 3.44
CA THR A 32 2.34 -10.31 2.19
C THR A 32 1.40 -11.50 1.99
N VAL A 33 0.98 -12.14 3.07
CA VAL A 33 0.09 -13.31 3.05
C VAL A 33 -1.07 -13.13 4.03
N ALA A 34 -2.19 -13.77 3.72
CA ALA A 34 -3.40 -13.72 4.54
C ALA A 34 -3.34 -14.76 5.67
N THR A 35 -2.48 -14.54 6.67
CA THR A 35 -2.36 -15.40 7.85
C THR A 35 -2.27 -14.60 9.15
N VAL A 36 -2.81 -15.16 10.24
CA VAL A 36 -2.77 -14.54 11.58
C VAL A 36 -1.36 -14.49 12.18
N ASP A 37 -0.43 -15.28 11.67
CA ASP A 37 0.92 -15.41 12.22
C ASP A 37 1.88 -14.34 11.66
N GLU A 38 1.63 -13.80 10.47
CA GLU A 38 2.52 -12.84 9.83
C GLU A 38 2.61 -11.50 10.59
N THR A 39 1.49 -10.97 11.05
CA THR A 39 1.49 -9.68 11.77
C THR A 39 2.34 -9.70 13.03
N PRO A 40 2.24 -10.70 13.94
CA PRO A 40 3.16 -10.83 15.07
C PRO A 40 4.64 -10.96 14.67
N GLU A 41 4.96 -11.73 13.61
CA GLU A 41 6.34 -11.84 13.09
C GLU A 41 6.88 -10.46 12.65
N PHE A 42 6.07 -9.66 11.96
CA PHE A 42 6.47 -8.31 11.52
C PHE A 42 6.60 -7.32 12.68
N LEU A 43 5.77 -7.46 13.71
CA LEU A 43 5.91 -6.69 14.95
C LEU A 43 7.22 -7.04 15.66
N ASP A 44 7.59 -8.33 15.76
CA ASP A 44 8.88 -8.76 16.32
C ASP A 44 10.07 -8.24 15.50
N LEU A 45 9.96 -8.25 14.16
CA LEU A 45 10.98 -7.66 13.29
C LEU A 45 11.16 -6.16 13.54
N SER A 46 10.09 -5.44 13.79
CA SER A 46 10.15 -3.99 14.09
C SER A 46 10.84 -3.67 15.41
N LEU A 47 10.91 -4.63 16.36
CA LEU A 47 11.69 -4.50 17.60
C LEU A 47 13.18 -4.75 17.37
N SER A 48 13.50 -5.68 16.48
CA SER A 48 14.88 -6.12 16.25
C SER A 48 15.62 -5.33 15.17
N HIS A 49 14.89 -4.62 14.29
CA HIS A 49 15.44 -3.87 13.16
C HIS A 49 15.03 -2.40 13.22
N PRO A 50 15.90 -1.49 13.69
CA PRO A 50 15.55 -0.06 13.90
C PRO A 50 15.08 0.68 12.65
N LYS A 51 15.39 0.18 11.46
CA LYS A 51 14.90 0.76 10.19
C LYS A 51 13.43 0.43 9.91
N ILE A 52 12.85 -0.60 10.54
CA ILE A 52 11.43 -0.90 10.41
C ILE A 52 10.67 -0.07 11.44
N CYS A 53 10.12 1.05 11.00
CA CYS A 53 9.44 2.00 11.89
C CYS A 53 7.94 1.71 12.06
N ALA A 54 7.33 0.93 11.17
CA ALA A 54 5.91 0.62 11.21
C ALA A 54 5.56 -0.68 10.47
N VAL A 55 4.40 -1.22 10.81
CA VAL A 55 3.84 -2.46 10.28
C VAL A 55 2.43 -2.21 9.75
N VAL A 56 2.18 -2.61 8.52
CA VAL A 56 0.83 -2.83 7.98
C VAL A 56 0.54 -4.32 8.09
N GLY A 57 -0.37 -4.69 8.99
CA GLY A 57 -0.69 -6.07 9.31
C GLY A 57 -1.87 -6.62 8.52
N TRP A 58 -2.30 -7.83 8.89
CA TRP A 58 -3.46 -8.50 8.32
C TRP A 58 -4.44 -8.94 9.41
N LEU A 59 -5.73 -8.88 9.10
CA LEU A 59 -6.82 -9.46 9.86
C LEU A 59 -7.77 -10.19 8.91
N ASP A 60 -8.40 -11.27 9.39
CA ASP A 60 -9.48 -11.93 8.65
C ASP A 60 -10.74 -11.05 8.68
N LEU A 61 -10.92 -10.24 7.65
CA LEU A 61 -12.08 -9.35 7.52
C LEU A 61 -13.40 -10.11 7.27
N GLU A 62 -13.35 -11.39 6.92
CA GLU A 62 -14.53 -12.23 6.77
C GLU A 62 -14.99 -12.82 8.10
N SER A 63 -14.22 -12.69 9.17
CA SER A 63 -14.63 -13.10 10.52
C SER A 63 -15.84 -12.29 11.03
N ASP A 64 -16.55 -12.85 11.99
CA ASP A 64 -17.68 -12.14 12.63
C ASP A 64 -17.23 -10.89 13.38
N ASP A 65 -16.03 -10.91 13.97
CA ASP A 65 -15.48 -9.81 14.74
C ASP A 65 -13.95 -9.84 14.78
N VAL A 66 -13.29 -8.82 14.23
CA VAL A 66 -11.82 -8.68 14.23
C VAL A 66 -11.25 -8.15 15.55
N ARG A 67 -12.09 -7.58 16.44
CA ARG A 67 -11.62 -6.93 17.67
C ARG A 67 -10.75 -7.81 18.55
N PRO A 68 -11.11 -9.09 18.84
CA PRO A 68 -10.28 -9.95 19.69
C PRO A 68 -8.86 -10.17 19.13
N GLN A 69 -8.72 -10.27 17.80
CA GLN A 69 -7.40 -10.44 17.16
C GLN A 69 -6.66 -9.12 17.11
N LEU A 70 -7.35 -8.02 16.82
CA LEU A 70 -6.78 -6.68 16.80
C LEU A 70 -6.25 -6.28 18.19
N GLU A 71 -6.99 -6.54 19.25
CA GLU A 71 -6.57 -6.32 20.65
C GLU A 71 -5.28 -7.08 21.00
N LYS A 72 -5.13 -8.33 20.52
CA LYS A 72 -3.88 -9.11 20.70
C LYS A 72 -2.70 -8.43 20.01
N TYR A 73 -2.90 -7.92 18.78
CA TYR A 73 -1.84 -7.22 18.05
C TYR A 73 -1.46 -5.91 18.74
N LEU A 74 -2.44 -5.13 19.19
CA LEU A 74 -2.20 -3.87 19.90
C LEU A 74 -1.54 -4.08 21.27
N ALA A 75 -1.82 -5.21 21.94
CA ALA A 75 -1.17 -5.60 23.22
C ALA A 75 0.24 -6.15 23.04
N HIS A 76 0.70 -6.41 21.81
CA HIS A 76 2.07 -6.83 21.52
C HIS A 76 3.08 -5.77 22.00
N PRO A 77 4.31 -6.13 22.44
CA PRO A 77 5.34 -5.15 22.85
C PRO A 77 5.62 -4.08 21.79
N ALA A 78 5.51 -4.44 20.50
CA ALA A 78 5.61 -3.52 19.36
C ALA A 78 4.24 -3.08 18.82
N GLY A 79 3.14 -3.29 19.53
CA GLY A 79 1.79 -3.00 19.06
C GLY A 79 1.59 -1.55 18.60
N LYS A 80 2.33 -0.61 19.18
CA LYS A 80 2.37 0.80 18.74
C LYS A 80 2.89 1.00 17.31
N ASN A 81 3.65 0.04 16.77
CA ASN A 81 4.18 0.06 15.41
C ASN A 81 3.16 -0.48 14.38
N LEU A 82 2.04 -1.10 14.83
CA LEU A 82 0.94 -1.44 13.93
C LEU A 82 0.18 -0.16 13.58
N VAL A 83 0.25 0.24 12.32
CA VAL A 83 -0.30 1.53 11.83
C VAL A 83 -1.48 1.35 10.89
N SER A 84 -1.58 0.20 10.26
CA SER A 84 -2.62 -0.10 9.29
C SER A 84 -2.89 -1.60 9.20
N ILE A 85 -4.01 -1.94 8.61
CA ILE A 85 -4.39 -3.30 8.22
C ILE A 85 -4.62 -3.32 6.71
N ARG A 86 -4.19 -4.42 6.05
CA ARG A 86 -4.44 -4.68 4.64
C ARG A 86 -4.99 -6.09 4.45
N ASP A 87 -5.88 -6.29 3.49
CA ASP A 87 -6.23 -7.61 2.96
C ASP A 87 -5.99 -7.65 1.45
N LEU A 88 -5.77 -8.84 0.91
CA LEU A 88 -5.53 -9.09 -0.51
C LEU A 88 -6.85 -9.08 -1.30
N ALA A 89 -7.60 -7.96 -1.24
CA ALA A 89 -8.87 -7.83 -1.94
C ALA A 89 -8.73 -8.07 -3.47
N GLN A 90 -7.55 -7.77 -4.02
CA GLN A 90 -7.20 -8.04 -5.42
C GLN A 90 -7.33 -9.51 -5.84
N ASP A 91 -7.21 -10.45 -4.89
CA ASP A 91 -7.20 -11.90 -5.13
C ASP A 91 -8.54 -12.57 -4.79
N LYS A 92 -9.53 -11.79 -4.33
CA LYS A 92 -10.88 -12.29 -4.07
C LYS A 92 -11.64 -12.46 -5.40
N GLU A 93 -12.28 -13.61 -5.58
CA GLU A 93 -13.09 -13.91 -6.78
C GLU A 93 -14.30 -12.96 -6.93
N ASP A 94 -14.89 -12.58 -5.80
CA ASP A 94 -16.02 -11.66 -5.77
C ASP A 94 -15.53 -10.20 -5.89
N PRO A 95 -15.80 -9.50 -7.00
CA PRO A 95 -15.38 -8.12 -7.18
C PRO A 95 -16.04 -7.16 -6.18
N ASN A 96 -17.14 -7.57 -5.53
CA ASN A 96 -17.85 -6.81 -4.52
C ASN A 96 -17.48 -7.21 -3.09
N TRP A 97 -16.42 -8.00 -2.89
CA TRP A 97 -16.00 -8.50 -1.58
C TRP A 97 -15.87 -7.39 -0.53
N LEU A 98 -15.35 -6.22 -0.90
CA LEU A 98 -15.24 -5.04 -0.02
C LEU A 98 -16.58 -4.48 0.45
N LEU A 99 -17.70 -4.86 -0.16
CA LEU A 99 -19.05 -4.41 0.21
C LEU A 99 -19.82 -5.43 1.07
N ARG A 100 -19.22 -6.57 1.42
CA ARG A 100 -19.85 -7.53 2.32
C ARG A 100 -20.02 -6.91 3.70
N ASP A 101 -21.17 -7.13 4.32
CA ASP A 101 -21.54 -6.51 5.61
C ASP A 101 -20.51 -6.74 6.72
N ASN A 102 -19.95 -7.96 6.81
CA ASN A 102 -18.91 -8.28 7.78
C ASN A 102 -17.58 -7.56 7.45
N VAL A 103 -17.21 -7.47 6.19
CA VAL A 103 -15.98 -6.77 5.75
C VAL A 103 -16.08 -5.29 6.05
N VAL A 104 -17.15 -4.61 5.65
CA VAL A 104 -17.39 -3.19 5.94
C VAL A 104 -17.40 -2.93 7.45
N ARG A 105 -18.12 -3.75 8.21
CA ARG A 105 -18.14 -3.66 9.67
C ARG A 105 -16.75 -3.79 10.28
N ASN A 106 -15.93 -4.73 9.81
CA ASN A 106 -14.59 -4.96 10.34
C ASN A 106 -13.62 -3.85 9.91
N ILE A 107 -13.76 -3.27 8.72
CA ILE A 107 -13.03 -2.05 8.31
C ILE A 107 -13.37 -0.88 9.24
N HIS A 108 -14.65 -0.67 9.60
CA HIS A 108 -15.02 0.37 10.56
C HIS A 108 -14.33 0.16 11.92
N ARG A 109 -14.26 -1.09 12.42
CA ARG A 109 -13.57 -1.42 13.68
C ARG A 109 -12.07 -1.14 13.67
N ILE A 110 -11.42 -1.31 12.50
CA ILE A 110 -10.01 -0.91 12.29
C ILE A 110 -9.88 0.61 12.49
N GLY A 111 -10.76 1.39 11.89
CA GLY A 111 -10.79 2.84 12.07
C GLY A 111 -11.09 3.30 13.51
N GLU A 112 -12.03 2.63 14.19
CA GLU A 112 -12.34 2.86 15.62
C GLU A 112 -11.11 2.64 16.52
N ALA A 113 -10.25 1.69 16.16
CA ALA A 113 -8.96 1.45 16.84
C ALA A 113 -7.87 2.49 16.48
N GLY A 114 -8.18 3.48 15.63
CA GLY A 114 -7.27 4.54 15.22
C GLY A 114 -6.27 4.14 14.14
N LEU A 115 -6.44 2.97 13.52
CA LEU A 115 -5.61 2.47 12.43
C LEU A 115 -6.16 2.88 11.06
N THR A 116 -5.26 2.90 10.08
CA THR A 116 -5.61 3.07 8.66
C THR A 116 -6.01 1.71 8.05
N PHE A 117 -6.73 1.73 6.94
CA PHE A 117 -6.94 0.54 6.11
C PHE A 117 -6.32 0.75 4.74
N ASP A 118 -5.37 -0.14 4.36
CA ASP A 118 -4.73 -0.14 3.05
C ASP A 118 -5.59 -0.96 2.06
N ILE A 119 -6.03 -0.30 0.98
CA ILE A 119 -6.90 -0.87 -0.04
C ILE A 119 -6.05 -1.44 -1.16
N LEU A 120 -5.92 -2.77 -1.23
CA LEU A 120 -5.19 -3.46 -2.29
C LEU A 120 -6.17 -4.09 -3.27
N THR A 121 -6.38 -3.43 -4.41
CA THR A 121 -7.35 -3.83 -5.44
C THR A 121 -6.72 -3.83 -6.83
N ARG A 122 -7.44 -4.46 -7.77
CA ARG A 122 -7.29 -4.33 -9.22
C ARG A 122 -8.53 -3.66 -9.82
N PRO A 123 -8.55 -3.33 -11.11
CA PRO A 123 -9.71 -2.65 -11.72
C PRO A 123 -11.07 -3.31 -11.47
N PRO A 124 -11.23 -4.65 -11.41
CA PRO A 124 -12.53 -5.25 -11.13
C PRO A 124 -13.11 -4.91 -9.75
N GLN A 125 -12.24 -4.78 -8.71
CA GLN A 125 -12.66 -4.49 -7.33
C GLN A 125 -12.70 -2.98 -7.02
N LEU A 126 -12.14 -2.12 -7.87
CA LEU A 126 -12.00 -0.70 -7.58
C LEU A 126 -13.37 0.02 -7.42
N ALA A 127 -14.40 -0.41 -8.16
CA ALA A 127 -15.76 0.13 -7.98
C ALA A 127 -16.30 -0.14 -6.57
N ALA A 128 -16.08 -1.34 -6.05
CA ALA A 128 -16.47 -1.70 -4.69
C ALA A 128 -15.65 -0.92 -3.65
N ALA A 129 -14.36 -0.66 -3.91
CA ALA A 129 -13.54 0.17 -3.05
C ALA A 129 -14.05 1.61 -2.96
N VAL A 130 -14.49 2.20 -4.08
CA VAL A 130 -15.12 3.55 -4.10
C VAL A 130 -16.34 3.58 -3.18
N GLU A 131 -17.27 2.63 -3.33
CA GLU A 131 -18.48 2.58 -2.51
C GLU A 131 -18.17 2.29 -1.02
N MET A 132 -17.21 1.41 -0.72
CA MET A 132 -16.77 1.12 0.64
C MET A 132 -16.21 2.38 1.33
N VAL A 133 -15.36 3.14 0.63
CA VAL A 133 -14.82 4.42 1.15
C VAL A 133 -15.94 5.41 1.44
N LYS A 134 -16.91 5.54 0.53
CA LYS A 134 -18.09 6.41 0.70
C LYS A 134 -18.93 6.03 1.92
N MET A 135 -19.06 4.73 2.19
CA MET A 135 -19.77 4.21 3.38
C MET A 135 -18.98 4.39 4.68
N SER A 136 -17.68 4.74 4.60
CA SER A 136 -16.75 4.76 5.73
C SER A 136 -16.05 6.13 5.89
N PRO A 137 -16.79 7.25 6.02
CA PRO A 137 -16.23 8.60 5.98
C PRO A 137 -15.30 8.93 7.16
N ASN A 138 -15.39 8.19 8.26
CA ASN A 138 -14.57 8.38 9.47
C ASN A 138 -13.29 7.54 9.49
N ASN A 139 -13.10 6.64 8.52
CA ASN A 139 -11.89 5.85 8.39
C ASN A 139 -10.85 6.60 7.57
N SER A 140 -9.56 6.30 7.79
CA SER A 140 -8.46 6.73 6.92
C SER A 140 -8.06 5.59 6.00
N PHE A 141 -7.79 5.90 4.73
CA PHE A 141 -7.48 4.90 3.71
C PHE A 141 -6.19 5.22 2.96
N VAL A 142 -5.46 4.16 2.60
CA VAL A 142 -4.37 4.19 1.64
C VAL A 142 -4.74 3.33 0.45
N LEU A 143 -4.81 3.89 -0.75
CA LEU A 143 -5.01 3.13 -1.97
C LEU A 143 -3.65 2.62 -2.48
N ASP A 144 -3.38 1.33 -2.30
CA ASP A 144 -2.12 0.70 -2.70
C ASP A 144 -1.95 0.62 -4.21
N HIS A 145 -0.71 0.86 -4.67
CA HIS A 145 -0.25 0.62 -6.05
C HIS A 145 -1.15 1.26 -7.11
N ILE A 146 -1.68 2.47 -6.81
CA ILE A 146 -2.64 3.16 -7.70
C ILE A 146 -3.80 2.26 -8.17
N SER A 147 -4.15 1.21 -7.38
CA SER A 147 -5.14 0.17 -7.73
C SER A 147 -4.81 -0.60 -9.01
N LYS A 148 -3.52 -0.82 -9.28
CA LYS A 148 -2.99 -1.75 -10.29
C LYS A 148 -3.69 -1.68 -11.67
N PRO A 149 -3.64 -0.53 -12.38
CA PRO A 149 -4.22 -0.43 -13.72
C PRO A 149 -3.56 -1.40 -14.70
N TYR A 150 -4.27 -1.82 -15.74
CA TYR A 150 -3.73 -2.71 -16.78
C TYR A 150 -2.75 -1.98 -17.72
N ILE A 151 -1.61 -1.56 -17.17
CA ILE A 151 -0.58 -0.77 -17.89
C ILE A 151 -0.10 -1.51 -19.13
N GLY A 152 0.20 -2.81 -19.01
CA GLY A 152 0.66 -3.64 -20.14
C GLY A 152 -0.34 -3.74 -21.29
N LYS A 153 -1.62 -3.41 -21.05
CA LYS A 153 -2.66 -3.35 -22.09
C LYS A 153 -2.93 -1.93 -22.59
N GLY A 154 -2.35 -0.90 -21.95
CA GLY A 154 -2.65 0.50 -22.24
C GLY A 154 -4.08 0.93 -21.89
N GLU A 155 -4.75 0.19 -21.00
CA GLU A 155 -6.16 0.43 -20.64
C GLU A 155 -6.27 1.50 -19.56
N MET A 156 -6.88 2.64 -19.93
CA MET A 156 -7.16 3.74 -18.99
C MET A 156 -8.55 3.64 -18.35
N GLN A 157 -9.53 3.05 -19.04
CA GLN A 157 -10.90 2.93 -18.53
C GLN A 157 -11.24 1.47 -18.20
N PRO A 158 -12.04 1.23 -17.15
CA PRO A 158 -12.74 2.19 -16.27
C PRO A 158 -11.89 2.78 -15.13
N TRP A 159 -10.62 2.34 -14.98
CA TRP A 159 -9.71 2.71 -13.89
C TRP A 159 -9.63 4.23 -13.66
N ALA A 160 -9.41 5.03 -14.70
CA ALA A 160 -9.22 6.46 -14.55
C ALA A 160 -10.46 7.17 -13.99
N LYS A 161 -11.66 6.75 -14.40
CA LYS A 161 -12.91 7.27 -13.84
C LYS A 161 -13.03 6.95 -12.36
N GLN A 162 -12.79 5.70 -11.98
CA GLN A 162 -12.91 5.21 -10.60
C GLN A 162 -11.83 5.83 -9.68
N ILE A 163 -10.62 6.06 -10.19
CA ILE A 163 -9.57 6.81 -9.48
C ILE A 163 -10.04 8.25 -9.19
N SER A 164 -10.65 8.92 -10.16
CA SER A 164 -11.18 10.26 -9.91
C SER A 164 -12.32 10.26 -8.88
N GLU A 165 -13.15 9.24 -8.88
CA GLU A 165 -14.24 9.06 -7.91
C GLU A 165 -13.66 8.82 -6.48
N ILE A 166 -12.75 7.86 -6.31
CA ILE A 166 -12.17 7.59 -4.98
C ILE A 166 -11.34 8.76 -4.47
N ALA A 167 -10.64 9.48 -5.34
CA ALA A 167 -9.87 10.67 -5.00
C ALA A 167 -10.73 11.86 -4.54
N SER A 168 -12.04 11.88 -4.83
CA SER A 168 -12.96 12.90 -4.32
C SER A 168 -13.18 12.81 -2.81
N HIS A 169 -12.81 11.68 -2.18
CA HIS A 169 -12.88 11.48 -0.75
C HIS A 169 -11.57 11.90 -0.09
N GLU A 170 -11.63 12.91 0.79
CA GLU A 170 -10.43 13.50 1.43
C GLU A 170 -9.72 12.56 2.40
N ASN A 171 -10.41 11.54 2.91
CA ASN A 171 -9.88 10.50 3.80
C ASN A 171 -9.10 9.40 3.06
N VAL A 172 -8.85 9.55 1.75
CA VAL A 172 -8.05 8.63 0.94
C VAL A 172 -6.76 9.30 0.48
N VAL A 173 -5.64 8.64 0.70
CA VAL A 173 -4.36 8.94 0.05
C VAL A 173 -3.99 7.80 -0.89
N VAL A 174 -3.07 8.04 -1.84
CA VAL A 174 -2.64 7.01 -2.79
C VAL A 174 -1.16 6.70 -2.64
N LYS A 175 -0.82 5.43 -2.62
CA LYS A 175 0.56 4.93 -2.69
C LYS A 175 0.95 4.75 -4.16
N VAL A 176 1.91 5.55 -4.61
CA VAL A 176 2.44 5.48 -5.97
C VAL A 176 3.56 4.45 -6.00
N SER A 177 3.22 3.25 -6.40
CA SER A 177 4.07 2.06 -6.42
C SER A 177 3.47 0.97 -7.32
N GLY A 178 4.16 -0.16 -7.50
CA GLY A 178 3.62 -1.35 -8.17
C GLY A 178 3.32 -1.16 -9.66
N LEU A 179 3.94 -0.16 -10.34
CA LEU A 179 3.65 0.13 -11.74
C LEU A 179 4.32 -0.88 -12.68
N PHE A 180 5.56 -1.26 -12.38
CA PHE A 180 6.35 -2.13 -13.25
C PHE A 180 5.75 -3.51 -13.40
N THR A 181 5.20 -4.07 -12.32
CA THR A 181 4.56 -5.39 -12.32
C THR A 181 3.24 -5.45 -13.09
N GLU A 182 2.61 -4.31 -13.32
CA GLU A 182 1.38 -4.18 -14.11
C GLU A 182 1.66 -3.81 -15.59
N ALA A 183 2.92 -3.52 -15.94
CA ALA A 183 3.37 -3.30 -17.31
C ALA A 183 3.77 -4.62 -18.01
N ASN A 184 4.21 -4.54 -19.26
CA ASN A 184 4.93 -5.64 -19.88
C ASN A 184 6.36 -5.68 -19.28
N TRP A 185 6.71 -6.76 -18.58
CA TRP A 185 7.94 -6.85 -17.77
C TRP A 185 9.24 -6.71 -18.56
N SER A 186 9.22 -7.01 -19.85
CA SER A 186 10.40 -6.94 -20.73
C SER A 186 10.40 -5.75 -21.70
N ASP A 187 9.31 -4.97 -21.71
CA ASP A 187 9.14 -3.87 -22.68
C ASP A 187 8.40 -2.70 -22.04
N TRP A 188 9.12 -1.91 -21.27
CA TRP A 188 8.62 -0.67 -20.65
C TRP A 188 9.68 0.44 -20.76
N ASN A 189 9.20 1.66 -20.67
CA ASN A 189 10.00 2.88 -20.46
C ASN A 189 9.20 3.90 -19.67
N HIS A 190 9.79 5.01 -19.26
CA HIS A 190 9.10 6.01 -18.42
C HIS A 190 7.82 6.55 -19.07
N GLN A 191 7.75 6.62 -20.41
CA GLN A 191 6.54 7.07 -21.11
C GLN A 191 5.37 6.09 -21.00
N THR A 192 5.66 4.80 -20.77
CA THR A 192 4.64 3.77 -20.52
C THR A 192 3.80 4.09 -19.29
N PHE A 193 4.41 4.65 -18.26
CA PHE A 193 3.78 4.97 -16.98
C PHE A 193 3.16 6.36 -16.93
N LYS A 194 3.62 7.26 -17.77
CA LYS A 194 3.25 8.68 -17.74
C LYS A 194 1.74 8.95 -17.75
N PRO A 195 0.89 8.33 -18.60
CA PRO A 195 -0.55 8.59 -18.61
C PRO A 195 -1.22 8.28 -17.25
N TYR A 196 -0.77 7.23 -16.59
CA TYR A 196 -1.29 6.80 -15.28
C TYR A 196 -0.83 7.74 -14.17
N LEU A 197 0.46 8.10 -14.16
CA LEU A 197 1.03 9.03 -13.18
C LEU A 197 0.43 10.43 -13.32
N ASP A 198 0.25 10.95 -14.54
CA ASP A 198 -0.41 12.24 -14.80
C ASP A 198 -1.86 12.23 -14.27
N HIS A 199 -2.57 11.11 -14.45
CA HIS A 199 -3.94 10.98 -13.95
C HIS A 199 -4.00 10.95 -12.42
N ILE A 200 -3.08 10.23 -11.77
CA ILE A 200 -2.95 10.20 -10.30
C ILE A 200 -2.63 11.60 -9.76
N LEU A 201 -1.67 12.31 -10.35
CA LEU A 201 -1.31 13.67 -9.95
C LEU A 201 -2.50 14.63 -10.05
N LYS A 202 -3.26 14.54 -11.14
CA LYS A 202 -4.47 15.35 -11.36
C LYS A 202 -5.57 15.05 -10.33
N SER A 203 -5.70 13.78 -9.93
CA SER A 203 -6.79 13.33 -9.07
C SER A 203 -6.52 13.56 -7.57
N PHE A 204 -5.30 13.26 -7.11
CA PHE A 204 -4.97 13.28 -5.67
C PHE A 204 -4.19 14.52 -5.23
N SER A 205 -3.52 15.23 -6.13
CA SER A 205 -2.51 16.26 -5.83
C SER A 205 -1.30 15.71 -5.00
N PRO A 206 -0.15 16.41 -4.99
CA PRO A 206 1.05 15.93 -4.27
C PRO A 206 0.84 15.70 -2.77
N SER A 207 -0.06 16.46 -2.12
CA SER A 207 -0.31 16.36 -0.68
C SER A 207 -1.03 15.08 -0.24
N ARG A 208 -1.63 14.33 -1.18
CA ARG A 208 -2.31 13.06 -0.92
C ARG A 208 -1.68 11.88 -1.67
N MET A 209 -0.42 12.03 -2.06
CA MET A 209 0.37 10.98 -2.68
C MET A 209 1.52 10.60 -1.76
N MET A 210 1.90 9.32 -1.73
CA MET A 210 3.10 8.85 -1.05
C MET A 210 3.87 7.87 -1.91
N PHE A 211 5.18 7.84 -1.74
CA PHE A 211 6.06 6.87 -2.35
C PHE A 211 5.88 5.48 -1.74
N GLY A 212 5.96 4.44 -2.56
CA GLY A 212 6.17 3.05 -2.18
C GLY A 212 7.11 2.36 -3.17
N SER A 213 8.01 1.54 -2.68
CA SER A 213 8.95 0.81 -3.56
C SER A 213 8.35 -0.43 -4.19
N ASP A 214 7.34 -1.02 -3.55
CA ASP A 214 6.85 -2.36 -3.87
C ASP A 214 7.95 -3.44 -3.84
N TRP A 215 9.05 -3.17 -3.08
CA TRP A 215 10.14 -4.12 -2.93
C TRP A 215 9.75 -5.22 -1.93
N PRO A 216 10.06 -6.51 -2.18
CA PRO A 216 10.84 -7.02 -3.31
C PRO A 216 10.04 -7.36 -4.57
N VAL A 217 8.71 -7.16 -4.59
CA VAL A 217 7.84 -7.55 -5.72
C VAL A 217 8.22 -6.81 -7.02
N CYS A 218 8.68 -5.56 -6.93
CA CYS A 218 9.16 -4.80 -8.09
C CYS A 218 10.27 -5.53 -8.87
N LEU A 219 11.08 -6.41 -8.21
CA LEU A 219 12.17 -7.16 -8.84
C LEU A 219 11.71 -8.17 -9.89
N LEU A 220 10.42 -8.45 -9.98
CA LEU A 220 9.85 -9.27 -11.06
C LEU A 220 9.97 -8.59 -12.43
N ALA A 221 9.98 -7.26 -12.47
CA ALA A 221 9.90 -6.50 -13.72
C ALA A 221 10.90 -5.34 -13.82
N ALA A 222 11.55 -4.94 -12.72
CA ALA A 222 12.47 -3.80 -12.66
C ALA A 222 13.42 -3.95 -11.46
N THR A 223 14.47 -3.13 -11.41
CA THR A 223 15.30 -3.02 -10.21
C THR A 223 14.69 -2.02 -9.22
N TYR A 224 15.15 -2.05 -7.96
CA TYR A 224 14.81 -1.01 -6.99
C TYR A 224 15.21 0.38 -7.49
N THR A 225 16.39 0.48 -8.12
CA THR A 225 16.90 1.74 -8.71
C THR A 225 15.98 2.27 -9.81
N ASP A 226 15.43 1.40 -10.67
CA ASP A 226 14.46 1.80 -11.68
C ASP A 226 13.20 2.40 -11.06
N THR A 227 12.74 1.81 -9.94
CA THR A 227 11.58 2.34 -9.20
C THR A 227 11.86 3.75 -8.67
N ILE A 228 13.04 3.98 -8.10
CA ILE A 228 13.44 5.32 -7.62
C ILE A 228 13.55 6.29 -8.79
N ASN A 229 14.26 5.93 -9.86
CA ASN A 229 14.47 6.81 -11.02
C ASN A 229 13.15 7.23 -11.67
N LEU A 230 12.17 6.33 -11.76
CA LEU A 230 10.83 6.65 -12.26
C LEU A 230 10.14 7.70 -11.38
N MET A 231 10.24 7.56 -10.06
CA MET A 231 9.60 8.48 -9.13
C MET A 231 10.34 9.82 -9.04
N GLU A 232 11.68 9.84 -9.17
CA GLU A 232 12.45 11.07 -9.29
C GLU A 232 12.07 11.85 -10.55
N GLU A 233 11.96 11.18 -11.70
CA GLU A 233 11.51 11.80 -12.95
C GLU A 233 10.07 12.30 -12.83
N PHE A 234 9.17 11.55 -12.19
CA PHE A 234 7.78 11.95 -11.97
C PHE A 234 7.66 13.19 -11.09
N THR A 235 8.49 13.30 -10.06
CA THR A 235 8.41 14.39 -9.07
C THR A 235 9.36 15.56 -9.34
N LYS A 236 10.13 15.54 -10.44
CA LYS A 236 11.16 16.55 -10.74
C LYS A 236 10.63 17.99 -10.78
N ASP A 237 9.38 18.15 -11.23
CA ASP A 237 8.73 19.46 -11.36
C ASP A 237 7.91 19.84 -10.11
N PHE A 238 7.90 19.01 -9.08
CA PHE A 238 7.28 19.32 -7.79
C PHE A 238 8.09 20.38 -7.05
N THR A 239 7.41 21.24 -6.33
CA THR A 239 8.07 22.12 -5.37
C THR A 239 8.79 21.30 -4.28
N LYS A 240 9.76 21.89 -3.59
CA LYS A 240 10.48 21.20 -2.53
C LYS A 240 9.54 20.64 -1.45
N SER A 241 8.51 21.39 -1.06
CA SER A 241 7.53 20.93 -0.08
C SER A 241 6.67 19.77 -0.58
N GLU A 242 6.33 19.75 -1.87
CA GLU A 242 5.58 18.63 -2.46
C GLU A 242 6.45 17.37 -2.58
N GLN A 243 7.75 17.52 -2.89
CA GLN A 243 8.70 16.40 -2.85
C GLN A 243 8.85 15.84 -1.43
N GLU A 244 9.01 16.70 -0.42
CA GLU A 244 9.06 16.29 0.99
C GLU A 244 7.81 15.53 1.41
N LEU A 245 6.61 15.97 0.97
CA LEU A 245 5.35 15.26 1.22
C LEU A 245 5.34 13.89 0.54
N PHE A 246 5.67 13.84 -0.74
CA PHE A 246 5.64 12.59 -1.53
C PHE A 246 6.60 11.53 -0.98
N TRP A 247 7.84 11.90 -0.67
CA TRP A 247 8.87 10.95 -0.24
C TRP A 247 8.76 10.53 1.24
N ALA A 248 8.19 11.38 2.12
CA ALA A 248 8.11 11.08 3.55
C ALA A 248 6.91 11.68 4.29
N GLY A 249 6.53 12.93 4.01
CA GLY A 249 5.56 13.66 4.83
C GLY A 249 4.18 13.04 4.83
N THR A 250 3.68 12.57 3.68
CA THR A 250 2.35 11.95 3.58
C THR A 250 2.29 10.63 4.34
N VAL A 251 3.30 9.76 4.21
CA VAL A 251 3.33 8.48 4.94
C VAL A 251 3.42 8.71 6.44
N LYS A 252 4.25 9.68 6.90
CA LYS A 252 4.34 10.05 8.32
C LYS A 252 2.98 10.51 8.86
N ARG A 253 2.29 11.37 8.15
CA ARG A 253 0.99 11.89 8.53
C ARG A 253 -0.09 10.82 8.60
N VAL A 254 -0.19 9.98 7.57
CA VAL A 254 -1.29 8.99 7.43
C VAL A 254 -1.12 7.84 8.41
N TYR A 255 0.10 7.34 8.55
CA TYR A 255 0.41 6.27 9.50
C TYR A 255 0.82 6.79 10.88
N LYS A 256 0.76 8.10 11.12
CA LYS A 256 1.08 8.74 12.40
C LYS A 256 2.47 8.37 12.93
N LEU A 257 3.47 8.34 12.04
CA LEU A 257 4.83 7.91 12.39
C LEU A 257 5.56 8.99 13.20
N GLU A 258 6.19 8.58 14.29
CA GLU A 258 7.03 9.40 15.17
C GLU A 258 8.52 9.24 14.79
N VAL A 259 8.90 9.56 13.53
CA VAL A 259 10.27 9.39 12.99
C VAL A 259 10.74 10.64 12.24
#